data_8fbfb74f1cd1ad6a32f80241998c8fb0
#
_entry.id   8fbfb74f1cd1ad6a32f80241998c8fb0
#
_cell.length_a   1.000
_cell.length_b   1.000
_cell.length_c   1.000
_cell.angle_alpha   90.00
_cell.angle_beta   90.00
_cell.angle_gamma   90.00
#
_symmetry.space_group_name_H-M   'P 1'
#
loop_
_entity.id
_entity.type
_entity.pdbx_description
1 polymer ?
#
loop_
_entity_poly.entity_id
_entity_poly.type
_entity_poly.pdbx_seq_one_letter_code
_entity_poly.pdbx_strand_id
1 'polypeptide(L)'
;MAIPGEWGAGVNDLRQQLPPADDRVAFLLGAGRSGTTLLQKLLCLHPRIAYISNYENRFAWFPDGLACGAIAGRIQAKLGAWFDRGGNAYFVSRPWFKKLFPTPNEGESVFAACGMPLTPAPDYVASVATSACLRRRFERMRTRAGADVFLSKRTANNRRVRQLAAIFPAARYLHLIRDGREVTHSLSTVEWWDQHTVWWDGRTPLEMERAGEPRLAICARNWARELQELQQQLAPIEPARILTLRFEELLADPLHHLEQVTRFLGVDFPTAYRDAIAELKLRPGRTAWATSWDAAQLACVLSETQPLLRQLGYTP
;
A
#
# COMPACT_ATOMS: atom_id res chain seq x y z
N MET A 1 19.17 13.78 -16.44
CA MET A 1 19.58 12.35 -16.52
C MET A 1 18.36 11.61 -17.05
N ALA A 2 18.41 11.17 -18.30
CA ALA A 2 17.26 10.63 -19.03
C ALA A 2 16.90 9.24 -18.48
N ILE A 3 15.61 8.99 -18.31
CA ILE A 3 15.07 7.65 -18.02
C ILE A 3 15.13 6.87 -19.34
N PRO A 4 15.78 5.72 -19.46
CA PRO A 4 15.74 4.93 -20.69
C PRO A 4 14.35 4.35 -20.87
N GLY A 5 13.67 4.79 -21.91
CA GLY A 5 12.50 4.10 -22.42
C GLY A 5 12.91 2.94 -23.29
N GLU A 6 12.86 1.72 -22.73
CA GLU A 6 12.73 0.48 -23.51
C GLU A 6 12.30 -0.64 -22.54
N TRP A 7 10.98 -0.84 -22.44
CA TRP A 7 10.35 -1.84 -21.59
C TRP A 7 9.92 -3.10 -22.38
N GLY A 8 10.78 -3.59 -23.28
CA GLY A 8 10.39 -4.62 -24.27
C GLY A 8 11.20 -5.91 -24.32
N ALA A 9 12.17 -6.16 -23.47
CA ALA A 9 12.95 -7.41 -23.55
C ALA A 9 13.34 -7.92 -22.16
N GLY A 10 12.74 -8.97 -21.67
CA GLY A 10 13.17 -9.65 -20.43
C GLY A 10 12.10 -10.41 -19.66
N VAL A 11 10.92 -10.64 -20.23
CA VAL A 11 9.78 -11.21 -19.48
C VAL A 11 9.91 -12.73 -19.23
N ASN A 12 10.74 -13.44 -19.97
CA ASN A 12 10.91 -14.90 -19.81
C ASN A 12 11.97 -15.33 -18.77
N ASP A 13 12.82 -14.42 -18.31
CA ASP A 13 13.93 -14.76 -17.41
C ASP A 13 13.56 -14.63 -15.91
N LEU A 14 12.45 -13.98 -15.58
CA LEU A 14 12.05 -13.74 -14.19
C LEU A 14 11.57 -14.99 -13.44
N ARG A 15 11.23 -16.08 -14.15
CA ARG A 15 10.83 -17.34 -13.49
C ARG A 15 12.01 -18.11 -12.89
N GLN A 16 13.23 -17.89 -13.36
CA GLN A 16 14.43 -18.60 -12.88
C GLN A 16 15.12 -17.95 -11.68
N GLN A 17 14.72 -16.72 -11.31
CA GLN A 17 15.30 -15.98 -10.20
C GLN A 17 14.33 -15.79 -9.03
N LEU A 18 13.46 -16.76 -8.74
CA LEU A 18 12.67 -16.73 -7.51
C LEU A 18 13.62 -16.86 -6.31
N PRO A 19 13.58 -15.92 -5.33
CA PRO A 19 14.37 -16.05 -4.13
C PRO A 19 14.07 -17.36 -3.40
N PRO A 20 15.00 -17.86 -2.58
CA PRO A 20 14.77 -19.04 -1.76
C PRO A 20 13.46 -18.92 -0.97
N ALA A 21 12.81 -20.05 -0.69
CA ALA A 21 11.45 -20.15 -0.15
C ALA A 21 11.17 -19.31 1.10
N ASP A 22 12.21 -18.88 1.81
CA ASP A 22 12.13 -18.20 3.10
C ASP A 22 11.75 -16.71 3.02
N ASP A 23 11.82 -16.05 1.84
CA ASP A 23 11.63 -14.61 1.70
C ASP A 23 10.54 -14.21 0.68
N ARG A 24 9.47 -14.99 0.57
CA ARG A 24 8.33 -14.64 -0.29
C ARG A 24 7.45 -13.56 0.35
N VAL A 25 8.07 -12.42 0.64
CA VAL A 25 7.39 -11.26 1.25
C VAL A 25 7.35 -10.11 0.27
N ALA A 26 6.21 -9.45 0.18
CA ALA A 26 6.03 -8.23 -0.57
C ALA A 26 5.50 -7.11 0.33
N PHE A 27 5.97 -5.89 0.10
CA PHE A 27 5.49 -4.69 0.76
C PHE A 27 4.81 -3.77 -0.23
N LEU A 28 3.57 -3.39 0.06
CA LEU A 28 2.85 -2.37 -0.69
C LEU A 28 3.05 -1.02 -0.02
N LEU A 29 3.66 -0.11 -0.76
CA LEU A 29 4.10 1.21 -0.34
C LEU A 29 3.37 2.29 -1.16
N GLY A 30 3.27 3.47 -0.61
CA GLY A 30 2.68 4.64 -1.27
C GLY A 30 2.17 5.65 -0.24
N ALA A 31 2.16 6.91 -0.61
CA ALA A 31 1.65 7.98 0.25
C ALA A 31 0.21 7.70 0.71
N GLY A 32 -0.16 8.18 1.88
CA GLY A 32 -1.55 8.11 2.35
C GLY A 32 -2.51 8.64 1.29
N ARG A 33 -3.67 8.04 1.14
CA ARG A 33 -4.70 8.40 0.13
C ARG A 33 -4.34 8.10 -1.34
N SER A 34 -3.21 7.43 -1.62
CA SER A 34 -2.83 7.01 -2.98
C SER A 34 -3.55 5.74 -3.47
N GLY A 35 -4.52 5.21 -2.72
CA GLY A 35 -5.27 4.01 -3.14
C GLY A 35 -4.65 2.67 -2.71
N THR A 36 -3.60 2.69 -1.89
CA THR A 36 -2.92 1.47 -1.41
C THR A 36 -3.86 0.49 -0.70
N THR A 37 -4.89 0.97 0.00
CA THR A 37 -5.90 0.09 0.64
C THR A 37 -6.76 -0.64 -0.39
N LEU A 38 -7.09 0.00 -1.51
CA LEU A 38 -7.81 -0.65 -2.61
C LEU A 38 -6.94 -1.73 -3.25
N LEU A 39 -5.72 -1.37 -3.66
CA LEU A 39 -4.79 -2.32 -4.26
C LEU A 39 -4.49 -3.50 -3.31
N GLN A 40 -4.31 -3.25 -2.01
CA GLN A 40 -4.17 -4.32 -1.02
C GLN A 40 -5.36 -5.28 -1.05
N LYS A 41 -6.59 -4.76 -1.02
CA LYS A 41 -7.78 -5.62 -1.06
C LYS A 41 -7.89 -6.41 -2.36
N LEU A 42 -7.61 -5.77 -3.50
CA LEU A 42 -7.61 -6.45 -4.80
C LEU A 42 -6.60 -7.61 -4.81
N LEU A 43 -5.37 -7.36 -4.38
CA LEU A 43 -4.33 -8.40 -4.30
C LEU A 43 -4.69 -9.50 -3.28
N CYS A 44 -5.27 -9.12 -2.13
CA CYS A 44 -5.66 -10.10 -1.12
C CYS A 44 -6.89 -10.94 -1.50
N LEU A 45 -7.63 -10.61 -2.58
CA LEU A 45 -8.62 -11.53 -3.17
C LEU A 45 -7.92 -12.76 -3.75
N HIS A 46 -6.68 -12.63 -4.23
CA HIS A 46 -5.93 -13.72 -4.84
C HIS A 46 -5.73 -14.88 -3.86
N PRO A 47 -5.97 -16.15 -4.28
CA PRO A 47 -5.93 -17.31 -3.38
C PRO A 47 -4.54 -17.65 -2.86
N ARG A 48 -3.49 -17.22 -3.57
CA ARG A 48 -2.08 -17.50 -3.24
C ARG A 48 -1.36 -16.33 -2.58
N ILE A 49 -2.09 -15.27 -2.17
CA ILE A 49 -1.53 -14.12 -1.44
C ILE A 49 -2.10 -14.09 -0.02
N ALA A 50 -1.22 -14.24 0.96
CA ALA A 50 -1.52 -14.07 2.38
C ALA A 50 -1.32 -12.61 2.82
N TYR A 51 -1.96 -12.25 3.92
CA TYR A 51 -1.93 -10.89 4.48
C TYR A 51 -2.17 -10.92 5.99
N ILE A 52 -1.90 -9.82 6.69
CA ILE A 52 -2.29 -9.65 8.08
C ILE A 52 -3.79 -9.31 8.12
N SER A 53 -4.60 -10.13 8.78
CA SER A 53 -6.01 -9.83 8.99
C SER A 53 -6.23 -8.96 10.23
N ASN A 54 -7.43 -8.37 10.33
CA ASN A 54 -7.88 -7.67 11.54
C ASN A 54 -7.81 -8.54 12.79
N TYR A 55 -8.02 -9.87 12.68
CA TYR A 55 -7.92 -10.81 13.80
C TYR A 55 -6.48 -11.04 14.20
N GLU A 56 -5.57 -11.27 13.26
CA GLU A 56 -4.16 -11.44 13.55
C GLU A 56 -3.56 -10.18 14.17
N ASN A 57 -4.00 -9.00 13.72
CA ASN A 57 -3.60 -7.75 14.35
C ASN A 57 -4.17 -7.59 15.76
N ARG A 58 -5.45 -7.94 15.98
CA ARG A 58 -6.09 -7.85 17.30
C ARG A 58 -5.48 -8.81 18.33
N PHE A 59 -5.11 -10.01 17.90
CA PHE A 59 -4.56 -11.06 18.75
C PHE A 59 -3.04 -11.23 18.58
N ALA A 60 -2.35 -10.18 18.17
CA ALA A 60 -0.92 -10.22 17.89
C ALA A 60 -0.03 -10.59 19.09
N TRP A 61 -0.50 -10.37 20.32
CA TRP A 61 0.23 -10.69 21.54
C TRP A 61 0.16 -12.17 21.92
N PHE A 62 -0.73 -12.94 21.33
CA PHE A 62 -0.75 -14.39 21.51
C PHE A 62 0.32 -15.06 20.64
N PRO A 63 1.12 -16.01 21.19
CA PRO A 63 2.23 -16.64 20.49
C PRO A 63 1.84 -17.29 19.14
N ASP A 64 0.62 -17.84 19.08
CA ASP A 64 0.14 -18.58 17.92
C ASP A 64 -0.85 -17.82 17.03
N GLY A 65 -1.33 -16.66 17.47
CA GLY A 65 -2.34 -15.89 16.75
C GLY A 65 -3.60 -16.72 16.41
N LEU A 66 -4.68 -16.06 16.04
CA LEU A 66 -5.82 -16.75 15.43
C LEU A 66 -5.54 -16.90 13.92
N ALA A 67 -5.30 -18.15 13.49
CA ALA A 67 -5.03 -18.41 12.08
C ALA A 67 -6.30 -18.23 11.24
N CYS A 68 -6.38 -17.16 10.48
CA CYS A 68 -7.44 -16.95 9.48
C CYS A 68 -7.16 -17.66 8.15
N GLY A 69 -6.22 -18.62 8.13
CA GLY A 69 -5.83 -19.36 6.91
C GLY A 69 -6.97 -20.09 6.20
N ALA A 70 -8.02 -20.49 6.92
CA ALA A 70 -9.19 -21.18 6.33
C ALA A 70 -9.96 -20.33 5.30
N ILE A 71 -9.64 -19.03 5.16
CA ILE A 71 -10.35 -18.10 4.27
C ILE A 71 -9.52 -17.75 3.05
N ALA A 72 -8.24 -18.14 3.00
CA ALA A 72 -7.31 -17.75 1.96
C ALA A 72 -7.81 -18.06 0.53
N GLY A 73 -8.34 -19.24 0.28
CA GLY A 73 -8.81 -19.67 -1.05
C GLY A 73 -10.22 -19.22 -1.43
N ARG A 74 -10.95 -18.47 -0.59
CA ARG A 74 -12.38 -18.18 -0.80
C ARG A 74 -12.60 -16.83 -1.48
N ILE A 75 -12.27 -16.71 -2.76
CA ILE A 75 -12.37 -15.46 -3.54
C ILE A 75 -13.76 -14.83 -3.43
N GLN A 76 -14.82 -15.59 -3.70
CA GLN A 76 -16.21 -15.08 -3.68
C GLN A 76 -16.67 -14.64 -2.30
N ALA A 77 -16.23 -15.32 -1.22
CA ALA A 77 -16.52 -14.91 0.14
C ALA A 77 -15.82 -13.57 0.49
N LYS A 78 -14.56 -13.40 0.10
CA LYS A 78 -13.81 -12.15 0.25
C LYS A 78 -14.45 -11.03 -0.56
N LEU A 79 -14.79 -11.28 -1.82
CA LEU A 79 -15.41 -10.33 -2.71
C LEU A 79 -16.72 -9.80 -2.09
N GLY A 80 -17.63 -10.69 -1.66
CA GLY A 80 -18.88 -10.32 -1.03
C GLY A 80 -18.74 -9.65 0.35
N ALA A 81 -17.63 -9.92 1.07
CA ALA A 81 -17.36 -9.32 2.37
C ALA A 81 -16.67 -7.95 2.29
N TRP A 82 -15.77 -7.75 1.34
CA TRP A 82 -14.91 -6.55 1.30
C TRP A 82 -15.36 -5.48 0.34
N PHE A 83 -16.15 -5.85 -0.69
CA PHE A 83 -16.59 -4.93 -1.72
C PHE A 83 -18.11 -4.89 -1.80
N ASP A 84 -18.63 -3.78 -2.29
CA ASP A 84 -20.03 -3.68 -2.68
C ASP A 84 -20.16 -4.02 -4.16
N ARG A 85 -21.09 -4.92 -4.49
CA ARG A 85 -21.37 -5.34 -5.87
C ARG A 85 -21.95 -4.22 -6.75
N GLY A 86 -22.40 -3.13 -6.14
CA GLY A 86 -22.86 -1.93 -6.84
C GLY A 86 -21.75 -1.06 -7.46
N GLY A 87 -20.50 -1.42 -7.28
CA GLY A 87 -19.38 -0.91 -8.08
C GLY A 87 -18.71 0.37 -7.63
N ASN A 88 -19.01 0.95 -6.46
CA ASN A 88 -18.39 2.22 -6.07
C ASN A 88 -17.88 2.34 -4.65
N ALA A 89 -18.18 1.42 -3.80
CA ALA A 89 -17.95 1.65 -2.42
C ALA A 89 -16.96 0.66 -1.86
N TYR A 90 -15.70 1.00 -2.00
CA TYR A 90 -14.61 0.35 -1.28
C TYR A 90 -14.81 0.40 0.23
N PHE A 91 -15.76 1.21 0.72
CA PHE A 91 -15.99 1.54 2.13
C PHE A 91 -17.47 1.65 2.51
N VAL A 92 -18.34 0.82 1.94
CA VAL A 92 -19.77 0.83 2.30
C VAL A 92 -19.98 0.44 3.75
N SER A 93 -20.94 1.12 4.38
CA SER A 93 -21.49 0.71 5.68
C SER A 93 -22.01 -0.72 5.59
N ARG A 94 -21.38 -1.64 6.32
CA ARG A 94 -21.66 -3.06 6.25
C ARG A 94 -22.51 -3.52 7.43
N PRO A 95 -23.42 -4.47 7.23
CA PRO A 95 -24.06 -5.17 8.33
C PRO A 95 -23.00 -5.75 9.29
N TRP A 96 -23.32 -5.77 10.58
CA TRP A 96 -22.39 -6.19 11.64
C TRP A 96 -21.73 -7.55 11.38
N PHE A 97 -22.46 -8.52 10.82
CA PHE A 97 -21.94 -9.87 10.53
C PHE A 97 -20.86 -9.86 9.43
N LYS A 98 -20.93 -8.93 8.45
CA LYS A 98 -19.84 -8.76 7.46
C LYS A 98 -18.59 -8.13 8.07
N LYS A 99 -18.73 -7.40 9.19
CA LYS A 99 -17.58 -6.85 9.94
C LYS A 99 -16.79 -7.94 10.66
N LEU A 100 -17.42 -9.10 10.93
CA LEU A 100 -16.74 -10.26 11.51
C LEU A 100 -15.90 -11.05 10.50
N PHE A 101 -16.03 -10.78 9.20
CA PHE A 101 -15.21 -11.45 8.20
C PHE A 101 -13.78 -10.89 8.24
N PRO A 102 -12.74 -11.76 8.22
CA PRO A 102 -11.35 -11.31 8.22
C PRO A 102 -11.06 -10.35 7.06
N THR A 103 -10.55 -9.17 7.37
CA THR A 103 -10.21 -8.14 6.39
C THR A 103 -8.72 -7.82 6.45
N PRO A 104 -8.07 -7.45 5.32
CA PRO A 104 -6.70 -6.97 5.33
C PRO A 104 -6.52 -5.79 6.28
N ASN A 105 -5.46 -5.84 7.07
CA ASN A 105 -5.11 -4.85 8.09
C ASN A 105 -3.66 -4.41 7.93
N GLU A 106 -3.30 -3.25 8.46
CA GLU A 106 -1.92 -2.73 8.43
C GLU A 106 -0.97 -3.45 9.39
N GLY A 107 -1.51 -4.17 10.38
CA GLY A 107 -0.73 -5.06 11.24
C GLY A 107 0.12 -4.37 12.28
N GLU A 108 -0.25 -3.17 12.76
CA GLU A 108 0.54 -2.43 13.76
C GLU A 108 0.89 -3.25 14.97
N SER A 109 -0.11 -3.94 15.55
CA SER A 109 0.10 -4.77 16.74
C SER A 109 1.02 -5.97 16.46
N VAL A 110 1.02 -6.51 15.23
CA VAL A 110 1.93 -7.60 14.82
C VAL A 110 3.38 -7.12 14.83
N PHE A 111 3.64 -5.94 14.27
CA PHE A 111 4.98 -5.33 14.29
C PHE A 111 5.41 -4.99 15.72
N ALA A 112 4.54 -4.35 16.51
CA ALA A 112 4.81 -4.00 17.91
C ALA A 112 5.10 -5.22 18.78
N ALA A 113 4.32 -6.30 18.65
CA ALA A 113 4.53 -7.54 19.39
C ALA A 113 5.85 -8.25 19.06
N CYS A 114 6.48 -7.91 17.92
CA CYS A 114 7.83 -8.32 17.57
C CYS A 114 8.91 -7.32 18.00
N GLY A 115 8.55 -6.25 18.70
CA GLY A 115 9.51 -5.24 19.18
C GLY A 115 9.88 -4.19 18.14
N MET A 116 9.11 -4.06 17.04
CA MET A 116 9.31 -2.96 16.09
C MET A 116 8.56 -1.71 16.57
N PRO A 117 9.21 -0.54 16.65
CA PRO A 117 8.57 0.71 17.09
C PRO A 117 7.33 1.03 16.26
N LEU A 118 6.28 1.59 16.86
CA LEU A 118 5.09 2.02 16.14
C LEU A 118 5.40 3.19 15.20
N THR A 119 6.14 4.18 15.70
CA THR A 119 6.64 5.30 14.90
C THR A 119 7.96 4.93 14.24
N PRO A 120 8.14 5.17 12.94
CA PRO A 120 9.42 4.99 12.26
C PRO A 120 10.50 5.87 12.91
N ALA A 121 11.64 5.27 13.22
CA ALA A 121 12.84 5.98 13.67
C ALA A 121 13.95 5.72 12.64
N PRO A 122 14.57 6.77 12.07
CA PRO A 122 15.56 6.62 11.00
C PRO A 122 16.74 5.72 11.41
N ASP A 123 17.19 5.85 12.65
CA ASP A 123 18.38 5.14 13.18
C ASP A 123 18.01 3.78 13.82
N TYR A 124 16.76 3.37 13.75
CA TYR A 124 16.35 2.09 14.33
C TYR A 124 16.93 0.92 13.54
N VAL A 125 17.68 0.08 14.24
CA VAL A 125 18.14 -1.20 13.71
C VAL A 125 17.39 -2.32 14.40
N ALA A 126 16.72 -3.15 13.60
CA ALA A 126 15.98 -4.29 14.14
C ALA A 126 16.95 -5.30 14.80
N SER A 127 16.64 -5.69 16.03
CA SER A 127 17.39 -6.74 16.70
C SER A 127 17.23 -8.09 15.99
N VAL A 128 18.14 -9.04 16.28
CA VAL A 128 18.03 -10.42 15.81
C VAL A 128 16.68 -11.03 16.24
N ALA A 129 16.27 -10.76 17.48
CA ALA A 129 14.98 -11.24 18.00
C ALA A 129 13.78 -10.65 17.27
N THR A 130 13.77 -9.34 16.99
CA THR A 130 12.74 -8.67 16.21
C THR A 130 12.66 -9.25 14.79
N SER A 131 13.80 -9.41 14.14
CA SER A 131 13.91 -9.96 12.79
C SER A 131 13.38 -11.39 12.72
N ALA A 132 13.81 -12.25 13.64
CA ALA A 132 13.35 -13.63 13.74
C ALA A 132 11.85 -13.74 14.05
N CYS A 133 11.32 -12.86 14.91
CA CYS A 133 9.91 -12.81 15.24
C CYS A 133 9.07 -12.45 13.99
N LEU A 134 9.40 -11.39 13.26
CA LEU A 134 8.66 -10.97 12.08
C LEU A 134 8.71 -12.02 10.97
N ARG A 135 9.90 -12.56 10.67
CA ARG A 135 10.06 -13.65 9.67
C ARG A 135 9.19 -14.85 10.01
N ARG A 136 9.27 -15.34 11.25
CA ARG A 136 8.48 -16.48 11.71
C ARG A 136 6.96 -16.22 11.62
N ARG A 137 6.50 -15.02 12.00
CA ARG A 137 5.07 -14.67 11.95
C ARG A 137 4.56 -14.58 10.52
N PHE A 138 5.28 -13.92 9.64
CA PHE A 138 4.89 -13.78 8.23
C PHE A 138 4.89 -15.14 7.53
N GLU A 139 5.91 -15.95 7.76
CA GLU A 139 5.99 -17.31 7.22
C GLU A 139 4.84 -18.19 7.74
N ARG A 140 4.53 -18.13 9.03
CA ARG A 140 3.42 -18.87 9.62
C ARG A 140 2.07 -18.46 9.02
N MET A 141 1.81 -17.16 8.86
CA MET A 141 0.59 -16.67 8.25
C MET A 141 0.50 -17.12 6.79
N ARG A 142 1.59 -17.01 6.03
CA ARG A 142 1.69 -17.46 4.64
C ARG A 142 1.39 -18.96 4.51
N THR A 143 2.07 -19.78 5.27
CA THR A 143 1.93 -21.24 5.23
C THR A 143 0.52 -21.70 5.64
N ARG A 144 -0.03 -21.15 6.71
CA ARG A 144 -1.40 -21.46 7.16
C ARG A 144 -2.47 -21.05 6.15
N ALA A 145 -2.21 -20.00 5.39
CA ALA A 145 -3.06 -19.57 4.29
C ALA A 145 -2.90 -20.44 3.04
N GLY A 146 -1.93 -21.34 2.99
CA GLY A 146 -1.57 -22.09 1.79
C GLY A 146 -1.11 -21.18 0.65
N ALA A 147 -0.55 -20.02 0.98
CA ALA A 147 -0.18 -18.98 0.02
C ALA A 147 1.30 -19.07 -0.40
N ASP A 148 1.61 -18.52 -1.58
CA ASP A 148 2.98 -18.45 -2.10
C ASP A 148 3.69 -17.16 -1.66
N VAL A 149 2.92 -16.08 -1.49
CA VAL A 149 3.43 -14.74 -1.15
C VAL A 149 2.70 -14.18 0.07
N PHE A 150 3.44 -13.52 0.94
CA PHE A 150 2.89 -12.73 2.04
C PHE A 150 2.95 -11.24 1.69
N LEU A 151 1.81 -10.57 1.67
CA LEU A 151 1.70 -9.14 1.38
C LEU A 151 1.46 -8.35 2.66
N SER A 152 2.34 -7.40 2.95
CA SER A 152 2.17 -6.41 4.02
C SER A 152 1.97 -5.01 3.43
N LYS A 153 0.94 -4.33 3.89
CA LYS A 153 0.70 -2.91 3.58
C LYS A 153 0.56 -2.14 4.88
N ARG A 154 1.39 -1.14 5.06
CA ARG A 154 1.33 -0.20 6.18
C ARG A 154 1.95 1.12 5.75
N THR A 155 1.27 2.24 6.01
CA THR A 155 1.79 3.57 5.63
C THR A 155 3.13 3.87 6.31
N ALA A 156 3.30 3.47 7.58
CA ALA A 156 4.57 3.61 8.29
C ALA A 156 5.74 2.87 7.63
N ASN A 157 5.50 1.86 6.79
CA ASN A 157 6.55 1.13 6.08
C ASN A 157 7.23 1.97 5.00
N ASN A 158 6.62 3.06 4.54
CA ASN A 158 7.23 4.01 3.61
C ASN A 158 8.57 4.55 4.15
N ARG A 159 8.69 4.70 5.46
CA ARG A 159 9.88 5.21 6.16
C ARG A 159 10.72 4.11 6.84
N ARG A 160 10.51 2.84 6.43
CA ARG A 160 11.17 1.64 7.02
C ARG A 160 11.69 0.67 5.98
N VAL A 161 11.75 1.07 4.71
CA VAL A 161 12.13 0.16 3.63
C VAL A 161 13.52 -0.43 3.87
N ARG A 162 14.48 0.38 4.33
CA ARG A 162 15.84 -0.09 4.64
C ARG A 162 15.85 -1.13 5.76
N GLN A 163 15.07 -0.89 6.84
CA GLN A 163 14.95 -1.84 7.95
C GLN A 163 14.25 -3.14 7.50
N LEU A 164 13.18 -3.01 6.69
CA LEU A 164 12.48 -4.16 6.14
C LEU A 164 13.35 -4.95 5.17
N ALA A 165 14.17 -4.29 4.37
CA ALA A 165 15.13 -4.95 3.48
C ALA A 165 16.22 -5.72 4.26
N ALA A 166 16.65 -5.21 5.43
CA ALA A 166 17.56 -5.93 6.30
C ALA A 166 16.89 -7.18 6.94
N ILE A 167 15.61 -7.09 7.29
CA ILE A 167 14.85 -8.22 7.83
C ILE A 167 14.48 -9.23 6.74
N PHE A 168 14.10 -8.78 5.55
CA PHE A 168 13.65 -9.59 4.41
C PHE A 168 14.48 -9.25 3.16
N PRO A 169 15.71 -9.77 3.04
CA PRO A 169 16.64 -9.39 1.98
C PRO A 169 16.14 -9.63 0.55
N ALA A 170 15.24 -10.61 0.36
CA ALA A 170 14.65 -10.91 -0.93
C ALA A 170 13.25 -10.31 -1.14
N ALA A 171 12.76 -9.46 -0.23
CA ALA A 171 11.42 -8.85 -0.34
C ALA A 171 11.26 -8.04 -1.62
N ARG A 172 10.04 -8.03 -2.14
CA ARG A 172 9.62 -7.21 -3.29
C ARG A 172 8.79 -6.03 -2.84
N TYR A 173 8.87 -4.93 -3.57
CA TYR A 173 8.24 -3.67 -3.22
C TYR A 173 7.30 -3.22 -4.34
N LEU A 174 6.01 -3.10 -4.02
CA LEU A 174 5.01 -2.50 -4.88
C LEU A 174 4.89 -1.04 -4.48
N HIS A 175 5.28 -0.12 -5.34
CA HIS A 175 5.20 1.32 -5.10
C HIS A 175 4.03 1.88 -5.89
N LEU A 176 2.94 2.25 -5.19
CA LEU A 176 1.77 2.86 -5.80
C LEU A 176 1.87 4.38 -5.70
N ILE A 177 1.92 5.04 -6.84
CA ILE A 177 1.89 6.51 -6.97
C ILE A 177 0.50 6.97 -7.43
N ARG A 178 0.14 8.19 -7.08
CA ARG A 178 -1.08 8.86 -7.48
C ARG A 178 -0.83 10.35 -7.65
N ASP A 179 -1.60 11.01 -8.53
CA ASP A 179 -1.56 12.45 -8.70
C ASP A 179 -1.66 13.17 -7.33
N GLY A 180 -0.66 14.00 -7.03
CA GLY A 180 -0.58 14.73 -5.77
C GLY A 180 -1.75 15.67 -5.52
N ARG A 181 -2.36 16.19 -6.58
CA ARG A 181 -3.57 17.04 -6.50
C ARG A 181 -4.77 16.23 -5.98
N GLU A 182 -4.95 15.02 -6.49
CA GLU A 182 -5.99 14.10 -6.03
C GLU A 182 -5.76 13.64 -4.59
N VAL A 183 -4.51 13.35 -4.23
CA VAL A 183 -4.15 12.98 -2.85
C VAL A 183 -4.42 14.15 -1.90
N THR A 184 -4.00 15.36 -2.27
CA THR A 184 -4.23 16.58 -1.51
C THR A 184 -5.72 16.83 -1.29
N HIS A 185 -6.52 16.77 -2.37
CA HIS A 185 -7.97 16.92 -2.29
C HIS A 185 -8.58 15.86 -1.36
N SER A 186 -8.23 14.58 -1.57
CA SER A 186 -8.74 13.51 -0.72
C SER A 186 -8.33 13.65 0.75
N LEU A 187 -7.14 14.16 1.03
CA LEU A 187 -6.63 14.30 2.39
C LEU A 187 -7.29 15.50 3.11
N SER A 188 -7.53 16.61 2.38
CA SER A 188 -8.13 17.79 2.94
C SER A 188 -9.59 17.63 3.41
N THR A 189 -10.25 16.54 2.99
CA THR A 189 -11.67 16.27 3.30
C THR A 189 -11.88 15.23 4.41
N VAL A 190 -10.82 14.71 5.03
CA VAL A 190 -10.95 13.65 6.05
C VAL A 190 -10.70 14.19 7.46
N GLU A 191 -11.67 13.98 8.36
CA GLU A 191 -11.65 14.51 9.73
C GLU A 191 -10.50 13.99 10.59
N TRP A 192 -10.14 12.69 10.45
CA TRP A 192 -9.05 12.11 11.25
C TRP A 192 -7.70 12.79 10.97
N TRP A 193 -7.54 13.44 9.82
CA TRP A 193 -6.32 14.14 9.45
C TRP A 193 -6.02 15.31 10.39
N ASP A 194 -7.02 15.98 10.92
CA ASP A 194 -6.87 17.12 11.82
C ASP A 194 -6.07 16.78 13.09
N GLN A 195 -6.18 15.55 13.56
CA GLN A 195 -5.53 15.05 14.78
C GLN A 195 -4.29 14.19 14.49
N HIS A 196 -3.92 14.02 13.22
CA HIS A 196 -2.77 13.22 12.85
C HIS A 196 -1.48 14.01 12.99
N THR A 197 -0.58 13.60 13.88
CA THR A 197 0.75 14.22 13.97
C THR A 197 1.56 13.93 12.72
N VAL A 198 1.92 14.97 11.94
CA VAL A 198 2.72 14.81 10.74
C VAL A 198 4.19 14.59 11.12
N TRP A 199 4.78 13.53 10.61
CA TRP A 199 6.11 13.07 11.01
C TRP A 199 7.25 14.02 10.67
N TRP A 200 7.08 14.86 9.65
CA TRP A 200 8.10 15.78 9.14
C TRP A 200 8.09 17.15 9.85
N ASP A 201 7.07 17.45 10.65
CA ASP A 201 6.94 18.71 11.39
C ASP A 201 6.73 18.47 12.91
N GLY A 202 6.04 17.39 13.27
CA GLY A 202 5.72 17.05 14.66
C GLY A 202 4.43 17.68 15.20
N ARG A 203 3.81 18.60 14.45
CA ARG A 203 2.49 19.18 14.75
C ARG A 203 1.37 18.43 14.06
N THR A 204 0.15 18.66 14.48
CA THR A 204 -1.06 18.25 13.77
C THR A 204 -1.44 19.28 12.69
N PRO A 205 -2.14 18.88 11.61
CA PRO A 205 -2.68 19.83 10.63
C PRO A 205 -3.53 20.94 11.27
N LEU A 206 -4.34 20.61 12.29
CA LEU A 206 -5.14 21.60 13.00
C LEU A 206 -4.28 22.65 13.73
N GLU A 207 -3.15 22.24 14.32
CA GLU A 207 -2.19 23.17 14.94
C GLU A 207 -1.53 24.08 13.90
N MET A 208 -1.17 23.52 12.74
CA MET A 208 -0.57 24.28 11.65
C MET A 208 -1.58 25.30 11.06
N GLU A 209 -2.84 24.90 10.87
CA GLU A 209 -3.92 25.80 10.41
C GLU A 209 -4.15 26.94 11.41
N ARG A 210 -4.13 26.66 12.71
CA ARG A 210 -4.23 27.69 13.77
C ARG A 210 -3.04 28.64 13.77
N ALA A 211 -1.89 28.20 13.29
CA ALA A 211 -0.71 29.03 13.08
C ALA A 211 -0.75 29.83 11.76
N GLY A 212 -1.82 29.72 10.98
CA GLY A 212 -2.05 30.48 9.75
C GLY A 212 -1.64 29.77 8.46
N GLU A 213 -1.27 28.47 8.51
CA GLU A 213 -0.92 27.73 7.30
C GLU A 213 -2.19 27.26 6.56
N PRO A 214 -2.26 27.44 5.23
CA PRO A 214 -3.41 26.95 4.46
C PRO A 214 -3.52 25.41 4.49
N ARG A 215 -4.70 24.86 4.75
CA ARG A 215 -4.97 23.42 4.80
C ARG A 215 -4.49 22.69 3.55
N LEU A 216 -4.73 23.24 2.36
CA LEU A 216 -4.31 22.65 1.11
C LEU A 216 -2.78 22.59 0.97
N ALA A 217 -2.06 23.62 1.44
CA ALA A 217 -0.59 23.61 1.46
C ALA A 217 -0.05 22.50 2.38
N ILE A 218 -0.64 22.35 3.58
CA ILE A 218 -0.25 21.31 4.54
C ILE A 218 -0.45 19.91 3.91
N CYS A 219 -1.61 19.66 3.30
CA CYS A 219 -1.92 18.39 2.65
C CYS A 219 -1.00 18.10 1.45
N ALA A 220 -0.74 19.10 0.62
CA ALA A 220 0.15 19.03 -0.54
C ALA A 220 1.59 18.74 -0.13
N ARG A 221 2.09 19.46 0.87
CA ARG A 221 3.41 19.25 1.46
C ARG A 221 3.54 17.86 2.07
N ASN A 222 2.51 17.37 2.74
CA ASN A 222 2.52 16.00 3.26
C ASN A 222 2.70 14.96 2.16
N TRP A 223 1.96 15.07 1.05
CA TRP A 223 2.15 14.18 -0.09
C TRP A 223 3.58 14.26 -0.66
N ALA A 224 4.11 15.47 -0.83
CA ALA A 224 5.45 15.68 -1.34
C ALA A 224 6.52 15.07 -0.42
N ARG A 225 6.41 15.28 0.89
CA ARG A 225 7.35 14.73 1.89
C ARG A 225 7.28 13.21 1.97
N GLU A 226 6.08 12.62 1.98
CA GLU A 226 5.90 11.16 1.96
C GLU A 226 6.52 10.52 0.71
N LEU A 227 6.34 11.14 -0.46
CA LEU A 227 6.89 10.64 -1.71
C LEU A 227 8.42 10.76 -1.76
N GLN A 228 8.97 11.91 -1.37
CA GLN A 228 10.42 12.15 -1.31
C GLN A 228 11.11 11.16 -0.37
N GLU A 229 10.55 10.99 0.83
CA GLU A 229 11.08 10.02 1.80
C GLU A 229 11.05 8.60 1.23
N LEU A 230 9.92 8.20 0.64
CA LEU A 230 9.80 6.86 0.06
C LEU A 230 10.79 6.64 -1.09
N GLN A 231 11.01 7.63 -1.95
CA GLN A 231 12.04 7.57 -3.01
C GLN A 231 13.44 7.39 -2.42
N GLN A 232 13.77 8.11 -1.35
CA GLN A 232 15.06 7.96 -0.65
C GLN A 232 15.21 6.59 0.00
N GLN A 233 14.14 6.06 0.57
CA GLN A 233 14.12 4.73 1.18
C GLN A 233 14.27 3.61 0.14
N LEU A 234 13.70 3.78 -1.05
CA LEU A 234 13.77 2.81 -2.15
C LEU A 234 15.08 2.91 -2.95
N ALA A 235 15.79 4.04 -2.91
CA ALA A 235 17.00 4.26 -3.71
C ALA A 235 18.08 3.17 -3.57
N PRO A 236 18.36 2.58 -2.38
CA PRO A 236 19.33 1.49 -2.24
C PRO A 236 18.77 0.10 -2.62
N ILE A 237 17.50 -0.01 -2.95
CA ILE A 237 16.88 -1.29 -3.31
C ILE A 237 17.14 -1.57 -4.79
N GLU A 238 17.49 -2.81 -5.10
CA GLU A 238 17.70 -3.26 -6.48
C GLU A 238 16.43 -3.00 -7.32
N PRO A 239 16.54 -2.36 -8.50
CA PRO A 239 15.38 -2.00 -9.34
C PRO A 239 14.48 -3.20 -9.70
N ALA A 240 15.05 -4.38 -9.92
CA ALA A 240 14.30 -5.61 -10.22
C ALA A 240 13.35 -6.03 -9.08
N ARG A 241 13.54 -5.51 -7.87
CA ARG A 241 12.72 -5.77 -6.69
C ARG A 241 11.64 -4.71 -6.45
N ILE A 242 11.54 -3.71 -7.31
CA ILE A 242 10.58 -2.62 -7.22
C ILE A 242 9.68 -2.63 -8.44
N LEU A 243 8.36 -2.66 -8.23
CA LEU A 243 7.38 -2.41 -9.28
C LEU A 243 6.61 -1.14 -8.92
N THR A 244 6.75 -0.11 -9.74
CA THR A 244 5.99 1.14 -9.60
C THR A 244 4.74 1.09 -10.47
N LEU A 245 3.61 1.47 -9.88
CA LEU A 245 2.30 1.51 -10.52
C LEU A 245 1.68 2.89 -10.34
N ARG A 246 0.92 3.34 -11.33
CA ARG A 246 0.06 4.52 -11.21
C ARG A 246 -1.36 4.10 -10.85
N PHE A 247 -1.93 4.76 -9.85
CA PHE A 247 -3.30 4.46 -9.41
C PHE A 247 -4.33 4.68 -10.52
N GLU A 248 -4.13 5.71 -11.32
CA GLU A 248 -4.99 6.07 -12.44
C GLU A 248 -4.97 4.99 -13.52
N GLU A 249 -3.80 4.46 -13.87
CA GLU A 249 -3.62 3.37 -14.84
C GLU A 249 -4.23 2.06 -14.31
N LEU A 250 -4.01 1.76 -13.03
CA LEU A 250 -4.63 0.61 -12.37
C LEU A 250 -6.16 0.66 -12.46
N LEU A 251 -6.78 1.83 -12.33
CA LEU A 251 -8.23 1.96 -12.47
C LEU A 251 -8.71 1.94 -13.91
N ALA A 252 -7.89 2.39 -14.86
CA ALA A 252 -8.21 2.36 -16.29
C ALA A 252 -8.19 0.94 -16.86
N ASP A 253 -7.20 0.13 -16.48
CA ASP A 253 -7.10 -1.30 -16.86
C ASP A 253 -6.67 -2.17 -15.66
N PRO A 254 -7.61 -2.51 -14.78
CA PRO A 254 -7.32 -3.28 -13.57
C PRO A 254 -6.78 -4.68 -13.86
N LEU A 255 -7.27 -5.33 -14.92
CA LEU A 255 -6.85 -6.69 -15.24
C LEU A 255 -5.40 -6.75 -15.71
N HIS A 256 -5.03 -5.85 -16.60
CA HIS A 256 -3.64 -5.75 -17.09
C HIS A 256 -2.66 -5.48 -15.95
N HIS A 257 -2.93 -4.47 -15.13
CA HIS A 257 -2.02 -4.08 -14.05
C HIS A 257 -1.95 -5.11 -12.93
N LEU A 258 -3.06 -5.78 -12.59
CA LEU A 258 -3.03 -6.85 -11.60
C LEU A 258 -2.33 -8.11 -12.12
N GLU A 259 -2.43 -8.42 -13.41
CA GLU A 259 -1.64 -9.50 -14.03
C GLU A 259 -0.13 -9.15 -14.01
N GLN A 260 0.24 -7.91 -14.28
CA GLN A 260 1.62 -7.43 -14.13
C GLN A 260 2.11 -7.59 -12.69
N VAL A 261 1.29 -7.22 -11.69
CA VAL A 261 1.65 -7.37 -10.27
C VAL A 261 1.79 -8.83 -9.88
N THR A 262 0.86 -9.70 -10.26
CA THR A 262 0.95 -11.14 -9.92
C THR A 262 2.17 -11.79 -10.57
N ARG A 263 2.49 -11.45 -11.80
CA ARG A 263 3.73 -11.89 -12.48
C ARG A 263 4.97 -11.38 -11.73
N PHE A 264 5.00 -10.13 -11.34
CA PHE A 264 6.09 -9.57 -10.53
C PHE A 264 6.22 -10.26 -9.17
N LEU A 265 5.12 -10.63 -8.54
CA LEU A 265 5.12 -11.37 -7.28
C LEU A 265 5.45 -12.87 -7.46
N GLY A 266 5.44 -13.39 -8.67
CA GLY A 266 5.69 -14.79 -8.97
C GLY A 266 4.53 -15.72 -8.63
N VAL A 267 3.30 -15.21 -8.74
CA VAL A 267 2.07 -16.00 -8.62
C VAL A 267 1.28 -15.99 -9.93
N ASP A 268 0.49 -17.03 -10.17
CA ASP A 268 -0.36 -17.15 -11.36
C ASP A 268 -1.47 -16.08 -11.37
N PHE A 269 -2.13 -15.91 -12.51
CA PHE A 269 -3.33 -15.07 -12.65
C PHE A 269 -4.54 -15.93 -13.04
N PRO A 270 -5.14 -16.67 -12.07
CA PRO A 270 -6.15 -17.67 -12.37
C PRO A 270 -7.46 -17.04 -12.82
N THR A 271 -8.21 -17.76 -13.68
CA THR A 271 -9.50 -17.30 -14.23
C THR A 271 -10.48 -16.84 -13.15
N ALA A 272 -10.62 -17.61 -12.07
CA ALA A 272 -11.50 -17.24 -10.97
C ALA A 272 -11.14 -15.89 -10.30
N TYR A 273 -9.84 -15.54 -10.26
CA TYR A 273 -9.40 -14.23 -9.77
C TYR A 273 -9.67 -13.12 -10.78
N ARG A 274 -9.40 -13.38 -12.07
CA ARG A 274 -9.73 -12.47 -13.17
C ARG A 274 -11.21 -12.10 -13.18
N ASP A 275 -12.11 -13.11 -13.09
CA ASP A 275 -13.55 -12.93 -13.08
C ASP A 275 -14.01 -12.10 -11.88
N ALA A 276 -13.43 -12.37 -10.69
CA ALA A 276 -13.72 -11.60 -9.48
C ALA A 276 -13.33 -10.12 -9.60
N ILE A 277 -12.20 -9.82 -10.26
CA ILE A 277 -11.79 -8.43 -10.52
C ILE A 277 -12.73 -7.78 -11.53
N ALA A 278 -13.10 -8.47 -12.60
CA ALA A 278 -14.03 -7.95 -13.62
C ALA A 278 -15.42 -7.64 -13.03
N GLU A 279 -15.90 -8.46 -12.07
CA GLU A 279 -17.17 -8.26 -11.37
C GLU A 279 -17.20 -6.93 -10.58
N LEU A 280 -16.05 -6.41 -10.13
CA LEU A 280 -15.96 -5.19 -9.30
C LEU A 280 -16.33 -3.90 -10.04
N LYS A 281 -16.22 -3.86 -11.36
CA LYS A 281 -16.49 -2.66 -12.18
C LYS A 281 -15.80 -1.41 -11.60
N LEU A 282 -14.50 -1.51 -11.36
CA LEU A 282 -13.71 -0.40 -10.85
C LEU A 282 -13.89 0.82 -11.78
N ARG A 283 -14.16 1.98 -11.20
CA ARG A 283 -14.36 3.21 -11.99
C ARG A 283 -13.08 4.00 -12.04
N PRO A 284 -12.74 4.59 -13.20
CA PRO A 284 -11.66 5.56 -13.30
C PRO A 284 -11.80 6.64 -12.22
N GLY A 285 -10.68 7.07 -11.66
CA GLY A 285 -10.67 8.15 -10.68
C GLY A 285 -11.28 9.42 -11.28
N ARG A 286 -12.08 10.14 -10.50
CA ARG A 286 -12.54 11.48 -10.89
C ARG A 286 -11.42 12.46 -10.59
N THR A 287 -11.23 13.46 -11.44
CA THR A 287 -10.40 14.62 -11.16
C THR A 287 -11.17 15.61 -10.25
N ALA A 288 -11.40 15.17 -9.01
CA ALA A 288 -12.27 15.90 -8.08
C ALA A 288 -11.73 17.30 -7.73
N TRP A 289 -10.40 17.44 -7.67
CA TRP A 289 -9.75 18.72 -7.44
C TRP A 289 -10.07 19.75 -8.54
N ALA A 290 -10.16 19.31 -9.81
CA ALA A 290 -10.36 20.20 -10.95
C ALA A 290 -11.72 20.93 -10.92
N THR A 291 -12.72 20.34 -10.26
CA THR A 291 -14.05 20.93 -10.08
C THR A 291 -14.24 21.58 -8.70
N SER A 292 -13.31 21.36 -7.77
CA SER A 292 -13.44 21.81 -6.38
C SER A 292 -12.59 23.02 -6.05
N TRP A 293 -11.51 23.27 -6.80
CA TRP A 293 -10.55 24.34 -6.48
C TRP A 293 -10.64 25.50 -7.45
N ASP A 294 -10.51 26.70 -6.92
CA ASP A 294 -10.24 27.90 -7.70
C ASP A 294 -8.76 28.03 -8.09
N ALA A 295 -8.42 29.04 -8.87
CA ALA A 295 -7.05 29.27 -9.37
C ALA A 295 -6.03 29.51 -8.22
N ALA A 296 -6.44 30.20 -7.16
CA ALA A 296 -5.57 30.48 -6.01
C ALA A 296 -5.28 29.21 -5.20
N GLN A 297 -6.29 28.38 -4.98
CA GLN A 297 -6.17 27.07 -4.33
C GLN A 297 -5.28 26.13 -5.13
N LEU A 298 -5.46 26.08 -6.45
CA LEU A 298 -4.60 25.27 -7.33
C LEU A 298 -3.15 25.77 -7.28
N ALA A 299 -2.91 27.07 -7.36
CA ALA A 299 -1.58 27.66 -7.26
C ALA A 299 -0.90 27.30 -5.91
N CYS A 300 -1.65 27.36 -4.81
CA CYS A 300 -1.20 26.96 -3.49
C CYS A 300 -0.76 25.47 -3.46
N VAL A 301 -1.51 24.57 -4.05
CA VAL A 301 -1.14 23.14 -4.13
C VAL A 301 0.07 22.93 -5.04
N LEU A 302 0.11 23.59 -6.19
CA LEU A 302 1.21 23.45 -7.15
C LEU A 302 2.54 23.98 -6.60
N SER A 303 2.52 25.01 -5.74
CA SER A 303 3.76 25.51 -5.10
C SER A 303 4.49 24.41 -4.30
N GLU A 304 3.77 23.45 -3.73
CA GLU A 304 4.34 22.34 -2.95
C GLU A 304 4.57 21.07 -3.80
N THR A 305 3.80 20.86 -4.87
CA THR A 305 3.75 19.56 -5.56
C THR A 305 4.36 19.56 -6.96
N GLN A 306 4.46 20.72 -7.63
CA GLN A 306 4.80 20.81 -9.05
C GLN A 306 6.12 20.12 -9.45
N PRO A 307 7.23 20.24 -8.69
CA PRO A 307 8.47 19.56 -9.05
C PRO A 307 8.31 18.04 -9.13
N LEU A 308 7.61 17.45 -8.16
CA LEU A 308 7.37 16.00 -8.11
C LEU A 308 6.33 15.55 -9.13
N LEU A 309 5.28 16.35 -9.38
CA LEU A 309 4.31 16.06 -10.44
C LEU A 309 5.02 15.96 -11.79
N ARG A 310 5.90 16.92 -12.13
CA ARG A 310 6.70 16.90 -13.37
C ARG A 310 7.63 15.68 -13.42
N GLN A 311 8.34 15.40 -12.34
CA GLN A 311 9.22 14.23 -12.23
C GLN A 311 8.47 12.93 -12.49
N LEU A 312 7.24 12.82 -12.01
CA LEU A 312 6.37 11.66 -12.19
C LEU A 312 5.62 11.68 -13.53
N GLY A 313 5.77 12.72 -14.37
CA GLY A 313 5.10 12.84 -15.67
C GLY A 313 3.60 13.16 -15.56
N TYR A 314 3.15 13.76 -14.45
CA TYR A 314 1.83 14.37 -14.39
C TYR A 314 1.91 15.78 -15.01
N THR A 315 1.00 16.05 -15.96
CA THR A 315 0.88 17.39 -16.54
C THR A 315 0.32 18.36 -15.49
N PRO A 316 0.81 19.61 -15.45
CA PRO A 316 0.31 20.65 -14.54
C PRO A 316 -1.16 20.94 -14.69
#